data_1472a80651c17ea21d1633a55b50ab98
#
_entry.id   1472a80651c17ea21d1633a55b50ab98
#
_cell.length_a   1.000
_cell.length_b   1.000
_cell.length_c   1.000
_cell.angle_alpha   90.00
_cell.angle_beta   90.00
_cell.angle_gamma   90.00
#
_symmetry.space_group_name_H-M   'P 1'
#
loop_
_entity.id
_entity.type
_entity.pdbx_description
1 polymer ?
#
loop_
_entity_poly.entity_id
_entity_poly.type
_entity_poly.pdbx_seq_one_letter_code
_entity_poly.pdbx_strand_id
1 'polypeptide(L)'
;VLTTTVDIPTSDGIADASLARPDGDGPFPAVLLFMDAFGPRPRLVEMAERIAERGYLVLTPHLFYRAGRAPLFDLSGLGEADQRGALFEKIMPLVGALTPDVINRDTAAYLDFLAARDDVRPGPVAITGYCMGGTNALRAIEAHPDRIAAVASFHGGRIVTEAPDSPHLGVESITGEVYFGHADADQSMTPEQIATLEKALDAAGVRYRSEVYTGAHHGYTMSDTPAYDEQATERHWAALFDLLARTLPVS
;
A
#
# COMPACT_ATOMS: atom_id res chain seq x y z
N VAL A 1 9.67 -14.14 -13.77
CA VAL A 1 9.49 -13.61 -12.40
C VAL A 1 9.69 -14.74 -11.39
N LEU A 2 10.45 -14.46 -10.36
CA LEU A 2 10.67 -15.36 -9.23
C LEU A 2 9.95 -14.81 -7.99
N THR A 3 9.14 -15.64 -7.35
CA THR A 3 8.44 -15.30 -6.12
C THR A 3 8.87 -16.21 -4.97
N THR A 4 9.24 -15.64 -3.84
CA THR A 4 9.69 -16.34 -2.65
C THR A 4 9.07 -15.73 -1.40
N THR A 5 9.06 -16.49 -0.31
CA THR A 5 8.74 -15.95 1.02
C THR A 5 10.04 -15.60 1.73
N VAL A 6 10.06 -14.45 2.40
CA VAL A 6 11.20 -13.99 3.20
C VAL A 6 10.73 -13.60 4.60
N ASP A 7 11.63 -13.67 5.55
CA ASP A 7 11.43 -13.25 6.94
C ASP A 7 12.23 -11.98 7.21
N ILE A 8 11.56 -10.94 7.70
CA ILE A 8 12.13 -9.62 7.96
C ILE A 8 12.19 -9.40 9.47
N PRO A 9 13.40 -9.30 10.05
CA PRO A 9 13.53 -8.90 11.44
C PRO A 9 13.01 -7.50 11.68
N THR A 10 12.17 -7.33 12.70
CA THR A 10 11.63 -6.05 13.15
C THR A 10 11.88 -5.88 14.64
N SER A 11 11.58 -4.71 15.20
CA SER A 11 11.69 -4.48 16.65
C SER A 11 10.74 -5.35 17.48
N ASP A 12 9.64 -5.81 16.90
CA ASP A 12 8.57 -6.52 17.62
C ASP A 12 8.44 -8.00 17.21
N GLY A 13 9.40 -8.51 16.42
CA GLY A 13 9.41 -9.89 15.98
C GLY A 13 9.86 -10.04 14.52
N ILE A 14 9.34 -11.07 13.86
CA ILE A 14 9.66 -11.36 12.47
C ILE A 14 8.41 -11.20 11.63
N ALA A 15 8.47 -10.30 10.65
CA ALA A 15 7.43 -10.13 9.66
C ALA A 15 7.69 -11.07 8.47
N ASP A 16 6.77 -11.97 8.19
CA ASP A 16 6.78 -12.72 6.94
C ASP A 16 6.36 -11.80 5.79
N ALA A 17 6.97 -12.02 4.62
CA ALA A 17 6.68 -11.23 3.44
C ALA A 17 6.80 -12.08 2.18
N SER A 18 6.08 -11.74 1.12
CA SER A 18 6.38 -12.23 -0.21
C SER A 18 7.31 -11.26 -0.94
N LEU A 19 8.23 -11.82 -1.71
CA LEU A 19 9.19 -11.09 -2.53
C LEU A 19 9.07 -11.60 -3.98
N ALA A 20 8.58 -10.75 -4.87
CA ALA A 20 8.53 -11.01 -6.30
C ALA A 20 9.60 -10.18 -7.00
N ARG A 21 10.37 -10.78 -7.89
CA ARG A 21 11.40 -10.07 -8.64
C ARG A 21 11.49 -10.54 -10.10
N PRO A 22 11.98 -9.70 -11.00
CA PRO A 22 12.31 -10.11 -12.37
C PRO A 22 13.31 -11.25 -12.38
N ASP A 23 13.37 -11.96 -13.50
CA ASP A 23 14.46 -12.89 -13.78
C ASP A 23 15.77 -12.13 -14.00
N GLY A 24 16.91 -12.75 -13.66
CA GLY A 24 18.24 -12.14 -13.75
C GLY A 24 18.79 -11.68 -12.40
N ASP A 25 19.95 -11.04 -12.45
CA ASP A 25 20.76 -10.76 -11.26
C ASP A 25 20.46 -9.38 -10.62
N GLY A 26 19.80 -8.47 -11.35
CA GLY A 26 19.55 -7.09 -10.91
C GLY A 26 20.77 -6.17 -11.09
N PRO A 27 20.95 -5.10 -10.30
CA PRO A 27 20.02 -4.66 -9.25
C PRO A 27 18.72 -4.02 -9.81
N PHE A 28 17.59 -4.33 -9.18
CA PHE A 28 16.28 -3.84 -9.60
C PHE A 28 15.81 -2.68 -8.70
N PRO A 29 15.09 -1.69 -9.25
CA PRO A 29 14.39 -0.71 -8.42
C PRO A 29 13.32 -1.42 -7.58
N ALA A 30 13.14 -1.02 -6.32
CA ALA A 30 12.27 -1.72 -5.39
C ALA A 30 10.96 -0.98 -5.14
N VAL A 31 9.89 -1.77 -5.01
CA VAL A 31 8.55 -1.32 -4.64
C VAL A 31 8.09 -2.07 -3.40
N LEU A 32 7.59 -1.35 -2.40
CA LEU A 32 6.81 -1.95 -1.31
C LEU A 32 5.34 -2.01 -1.72
N LEU A 33 4.71 -3.17 -1.56
CA LEU A 33 3.26 -3.33 -1.73
C LEU A 33 2.62 -3.49 -0.36
N PHE A 34 1.89 -2.48 0.09
CA PHE A 34 1.16 -2.52 1.35
C PHE A 34 -0.24 -3.09 1.16
N MET A 35 -0.50 -4.17 1.88
CA MET A 35 -1.70 -4.97 1.83
C MET A 35 -2.95 -4.22 2.27
N ASP A 36 -4.11 -4.70 1.82
CA ASP A 36 -5.39 -4.34 2.42
C ASP A 36 -5.61 -5.04 3.77
N ALA A 37 -6.73 -4.77 4.42
CA ALA A 37 -7.05 -5.30 5.75
C ALA A 37 -7.29 -6.83 5.77
N PHE A 38 -7.43 -7.49 4.62
CA PHE A 38 -7.57 -8.93 4.54
C PHE A 38 -6.24 -9.70 4.67
N GLY A 39 -5.12 -9.00 4.58
CA GLY A 39 -3.81 -9.61 4.77
C GLY A 39 -3.22 -10.27 3.52
N PRO A 40 -2.01 -10.86 3.67
CA PRO A 40 -1.33 -11.54 2.58
C PRO A 40 -2.13 -12.75 2.08
N ARG A 41 -2.23 -12.85 0.75
CA ARG A 41 -2.98 -13.91 0.07
C ARG A 41 -2.61 -13.96 -1.42
N PRO A 42 -3.03 -15.00 -2.18
CA PRO A 42 -2.64 -15.15 -3.58
C PRO A 42 -2.88 -13.92 -4.44
N ARG A 43 -3.99 -13.18 -4.25
CA ARG A 43 -4.26 -11.95 -5.01
C ARG A 43 -3.14 -10.91 -4.91
N LEU A 44 -2.59 -10.70 -3.72
CA LEU A 44 -1.49 -9.74 -3.54
C LEU A 44 -0.18 -10.23 -4.18
N VAL A 45 0.04 -11.55 -4.19
CA VAL A 45 1.17 -12.16 -4.91
C VAL A 45 1.05 -11.91 -6.41
N GLU A 46 -0.11 -12.16 -7.01
CA GLU A 46 -0.39 -11.87 -8.43
C GLU A 46 -0.13 -10.38 -8.77
N MET A 47 -0.56 -9.49 -7.89
CA MET A 47 -0.34 -8.06 -8.07
C MET A 47 1.15 -7.69 -8.00
N ALA A 48 1.89 -8.27 -7.06
CA ALA A 48 3.33 -8.09 -6.95
C ALA A 48 4.07 -8.63 -8.18
N GLU A 49 3.68 -9.80 -8.67
CA GLU A 49 4.24 -10.42 -9.88
C GLU A 49 4.00 -9.53 -11.12
N ARG A 50 2.80 -8.96 -11.29
CA ARG A 50 2.50 -8.03 -12.39
C ARG A 50 3.38 -6.76 -12.36
N ILE A 51 3.74 -6.28 -11.17
CA ILE A 51 4.70 -5.18 -11.02
C ILE A 51 6.13 -5.67 -11.34
N ALA A 52 6.49 -6.88 -10.90
CA ALA A 52 7.80 -7.45 -11.16
C ALA A 52 8.05 -7.73 -12.65
N GLU A 53 7.03 -8.08 -13.40
CA GLU A 53 7.08 -8.20 -14.88
C GLU A 53 7.49 -6.90 -15.58
N ARG A 54 7.33 -5.76 -14.89
CA ARG A 54 7.75 -4.43 -15.37
C ARG A 54 9.16 -4.05 -14.96
N GLY A 55 9.92 -4.95 -14.34
CA GLY A 55 11.31 -4.73 -13.98
C GLY A 55 11.57 -4.28 -12.55
N TYR A 56 10.59 -4.37 -11.66
CA TYR A 56 10.70 -3.98 -10.26
C TYR A 56 10.85 -5.19 -9.33
N LEU A 57 11.66 -5.07 -8.29
CA LEU A 57 11.61 -6.01 -7.17
C LEU A 57 10.51 -5.54 -6.22
N VAL A 58 9.58 -6.43 -5.87
CA VAL A 58 8.41 -6.08 -5.06
C VAL A 58 8.43 -6.84 -3.74
N LEU A 59 8.44 -6.12 -2.64
CA LEU A 59 8.31 -6.67 -1.30
C LEU A 59 6.89 -6.40 -0.77
N THR A 60 6.18 -7.46 -0.42
CA THR A 60 4.83 -7.39 0.17
C THR A 60 4.88 -7.87 1.61
N PRO A 61 5.12 -6.98 2.60
CA PRO A 61 5.23 -7.37 4.00
C PRO A 61 3.84 -7.67 4.60
N HIS A 62 3.82 -8.61 5.52
CA HIS A 62 2.66 -8.92 6.36
C HIS A 62 2.54 -7.89 7.48
N LEU A 63 1.68 -6.88 7.32
CA LEU A 63 1.57 -5.80 8.32
C LEU A 63 0.98 -6.27 9.66
N PHE A 64 0.25 -7.39 9.67
CA PHE A 64 -0.31 -8.00 10.89
C PHE A 64 0.55 -9.11 11.50
N TYR A 65 1.85 -9.18 11.20
CA TYR A 65 2.73 -10.27 11.64
C TYR A 65 2.76 -10.49 13.16
N ARG A 66 2.42 -9.48 13.96
CA ARG A 66 2.30 -9.60 15.43
C ARG A 66 1.17 -10.53 15.85
N ALA A 67 0.17 -10.73 15.00
CA ALA A 67 -0.96 -11.65 15.24
C ALA A 67 -0.67 -13.09 14.80
N GLY A 68 0.40 -13.32 14.08
CA GLY A 68 0.79 -14.63 13.54
C GLY A 68 1.26 -14.55 12.09
N ARG A 69 1.69 -15.68 11.54
CA ARG A 69 2.07 -15.80 10.13
C ARG A 69 0.84 -15.87 9.22
N ALA A 70 0.98 -15.40 7.99
CA ALA A 70 -0.08 -15.49 6.99
C ALA A 70 -0.35 -16.96 6.55
N PRO A 71 -1.60 -17.30 6.17
CA PRO A 71 -2.80 -16.46 6.17
C PRO A 71 -3.45 -16.37 7.56
N LEU A 72 -4.00 -15.20 7.92
CA LEU A 72 -4.73 -15.03 9.18
C LEU A 72 -6.24 -15.22 9.04
N PHE A 73 -6.77 -15.04 7.83
CA PHE A 73 -8.22 -15.00 7.59
C PHE A 73 -8.62 -15.92 6.44
N ASP A 74 -9.80 -16.55 6.59
CA ASP A 74 -10.50 -17.23 5.52
C ASP A 74 -11.51 -16.26 4.90
N LEU A 75 -11.36 -15.96 3.61
CA LEU A 75 -12.20 -15.02 2.87
C LEU A 75 -13.37 -15.68 2.14
N SER A 76 -13.55 -17.01 2.24
CA SER A 76 -14.59 -17.74 1.53
C SER A 76 -16.03 -17.26 1.85
N GLY A 77 -16.23 -16.67 3.03
CA GLY A 77 -17.51 -16.12 3.50
C GLY A 77 -17.78 -14.65 3.17
N LEU A 78 -16.92 -13.97 2.41
CA LEU A 78 -17.07 -12.52 2.14
C LEU A 78 -18.39 -12.13 1.44
N GLY A 79 -18.98 -13.04 0.67
CA GLY A 79 -20.27 -12.84 0.02
C GLY A 79 -21.46 -12.85 0.97
N GLU A 80 -21.33 -13.49 2.13
CA GLU A 80 -22.39 -13.64 3.13
C GLU A 80 -22.28 -12.54 4.19
N ALA A 81 -23.36 -11.76 4.39
CA ALA A 81 -23.33 -10.57 5.25
C ALA A 81 -22.92 -10.88 6.71
N ASP A 82 -23.41 -11.97 7.28
CA ASP A 82 -23.09 -12.35 8.66
C ASP A 82 -21.64 -12.80 8.81
N GLN A 83 -21.13 -13.59 7.85
CA GLN A 83 -19.73 -14.04 7.85
C GLN A 83 -18.78 -12.88 7.62
N ARG A 84 -19.15 -11.96 6.72
CA ARG A 84 -18.38 -10.72 6.49
C ARG A 84 -18.31 -9.87 7.76
N GLY A 85 -19.42 -9.68 8.48
CA GLY A 85 -19.44 -8.95 9.75
C GLY A 85 -18.51 -9.56 10.79
N ALA A 86 -18.59 -10.89 10.99
CA ALA A 86 -17.72 -11.62 11.91
C ALA A 86 -16.23 -11.54 11.53
N LEU A 87 -15.91 -11.51 10.23
CA LEU A 87 -14.55 -11.33 9.75
C LEU A 87 -14.03 -9.93 10.10
N PHE A 88 -14.82 -8.88 9.85
CA PHE A 88 -14.42 -7.51 10.18
C PHE A 88 -14.24 -7.30 11.69
N GLU A 89 -15.02 -7.94 12.55
CA GLU A 89 -14.81 -7.91 14.00
C GLU A 89 -13.43 -8.45 14.41
N LYS A 90 -12.90 -9.42 13.69
CA LYS A 90 -11.52 -9.94 13.91
C LYS A 90 -10.44 -9.03 13.32
N ILE A 91 -10.71 -8.40 12.20
CA ILE A 91 -9.76 -7.56 11.46
C ILE A 91 -9.57 -6.20 12.14
N MET A 92 -10.65 -5.55 12.56
CA MET A 92 -10.59 -4.16 13.02
C MET A 92 -9.65 -3.92 14.20
N PRO A 93 -9.51 -4.81 15.21
CA PRO A 93 -8.50 -4.65 16.25
C PRO A 93 -7.06 -4.65 15.69
N LEU A 94 -6.78 -5.45 14.66
CA LEU A 94 -5.45 -5.49 14.02
C LEU A 94 -5.18 -4.21 13.24
N VAL A 95 -6.17 -3.68 12.53
CA VAL A 95 -6.07 -2.39 11.86
C VAL A 95 -5.79 -1.27 12.87
N GLY A 96 -6.52 -1.26 13.99
CA GLY A 96 -6.34 -0.27 15.06
C GLY A 96 -4.98 -0.36 15.76
N ALA A 97 -4.36 -1.53 15.78
CA ALA A 97 -3.03 -1.73 16.36
C ALA A 97 -1.89 -1.16 15.47
N LEU A 98 -2.15 -0.90 14.19
CA LEU A 98 -1.20 -0.26 13.27
C LEU A 98 -1.19 1.27 13.48
N THR A 99 -0.69 1.69 14.63
CA THR A 99 -0.52 3.10 14.95
C THR A 99 0.56 3.75 14.04
N PRO A 100 0.60 5.09 13.94
CA PRO A 100 1.66 5.78 13.20
C PRO A 100 3.08 5.32 13.59
N ASP A 101 3.36 5.19 14.88
CA ASP A 101 4.67 4.73 15.38
C ASP A 101 5.00 3.31 14.96
N VAL A 102 4.01 2.40 14.98
CA VAL A 102 4.17 1.02 14.52
C VAL A 102 4.49 0.99 13.02
N ILE A 103 3.69 1.69 12.21
CA ILE A 103 3.92 1.76 10.76
C ILE A 103 5.29 2.36 10.44
N ASN A 104 5.70 3.41 11.15
CA ASN A 104 6.99 4.05 10.92
C ASN A 104 8.16 3.13 11.22
N ARG A 105 8.13 2.43 12.36
CA ARG A 105 9.18 1.47 12.74
C ARG A 105 9.25 0.28 11.79
N ASP A 106 8.09 -0.28 11.45
CA ASP A 106 8.01 -1.42 10.53
C ASP A 106 8.50 -1.03 9.13
N THR A 107 8.07 0.14 8.64
CA THR A 107 8.55 0.65 7.35
C THR A 107 10.07 0.83 7.34
N ALA A 108 10.66 1.37 8.41
CA ALA A 108 12.12 1.45 8.52
C ALA A 108 12.78 0.07 8.36
N ALA A 109 12.26 -0.96 9.03
CA ALA A 109 12.78 -2.32 8.91
C ALA A 109 12.65 -2.89 7.49
N TYR A 110 11.53 -2.64 6.80
CA TYR A 110 11.34 -3.06 5.41
C TYR A 110 12.30 -2.35 4.45
N LEU A 111 12.51 -1.05 4.65
CA LEU A 111 13.46 -0.26 3.87
C LEU A 111 14.91 -0.73 4.11
N ASP A 112 15.27 -1.03 5.35
CA ASP A 112 16.60 -1.56 5.71
C ASP A 112 16.82 -2.95 5.11
N PHE A 113 15.81 -3.81 5.14
CA PHE A 113 15.85 -5.13 4.50
C PHE A 113 16.11 -5.01 2.99
N LEU A 114 15.42 -4.10 2.31
CA LEU A 114 15.64 -3.85 0.88
C LEU A 114 17.03 -3.28 0.60
N ALA A 115 17.49 -2.31 1.40
CA ALA A 115 18.78 -1.66 1.23
C ALA A 115 19.98 -2.60 1.45
N ALA A 116 19.80 -3.67 2.23
CA ALA A 116 20.84 -4.66 2.49
C ALA A 116 20.99 -5.74 1.40
N ARG A 117 20.16 -5.69 0.35
CA ARG A 117 20.15 -6.70 -0.70
C ARG A 117 20.96 -6.28 -1.92
N ASP A 118 21.76 -7.20 -2.43
CA ASP A 118 22.59 -6.96 -3.63
C ASP A 118 21.76 -6.87 -4.93
N ASP A 119 20.58 -7.51 -4.95
CA ASP A 119 19.66 -7.47 -6.11
C ASP A 119 18.70 -6.26 -6.09
N VAL A 120 18.83 -5.36 -5.10
CA VAL A 120 18.09 -4.10 -5.02
C VAL A 120 18.97 -2.93 -5.43
N ARG A 121 18.49 -2.09 -6.34
CA ARG A 121 19.18 -0.87 -6.74
C ARG A 121 19.26 0.12 -5.57
N PRO A 122 20.45 0.62 -5.21
CA PRO A 122 20.59 1.64 -4.18
C PRO A 122 19.78 2.90 -4.49
N GLY A 123 19.15 3.46 -3.46
CA GLY A 123 18.36 4.68 -3.60
C GLY A 123 16.97 4.56 -2.99
N PRO A 124 16.10 5.55 -3.23
CA PRO A 124 14.74 5.53 -2.72
C PRO A 124 13.89 4.47 -3.42
N VAL A 125 12.85 4.00 -2.73
CA VAL A 125 11.86 3.04 -3.23
C VAL A 125 10.54 3.74 -3.56
N ALA A 126 9.60 3.04 -4.17
CA ALA A 126 8.20 3.47 -4.22
C ALA A 126 7.32 2.56 -3.35
N ILE A 127 6.15 3.05 -2.97
CA ILE A 127 5.14 2.25 -2.26
C ILE A 127 3.82 2.32 -3.04
N THR A 128 3.19 1.17 -3.26
CA THR A 128 1.78 1.09 -3.64
C THR A 128 1.00 0.46 -2.49
N GLY A 129 -0.11 1.05 -2.11
CA GLY A 129 -0.92 0.57 -1.00
C GLY A 129 -2.41 0.54 -1.32
N TYR A 130 -3.11 -0.41 -0.74
CA TYR A 130 -4.50 -0.73 -1.03
C TYR A 130 -5.35 -0.67 0.24
N CYS A 131 -6.48 0.06 0.22
CA CYS A 131 -7.35 0.23 1.38
C CYS A 131 -6.55 0.79 2.59
N MET A 132 -6.51 0.08 3.70
CA MET A 132 -5.64 0.36 4.85
C MET A 132 -4.17 0.58 4.43
N GLY A 133 -3.66 -0.23 3.51
CA GLY A 133 -2.29 -0.10 2.99
C GLY A 133 -2.05 1.21 2.24
N GLY A 134 -3.06 1.78 1.60
CA GLY A 134 -2.96 3.09 0.96
C GLY A 134 -2.77 4.23 1.96
N THR A 135 -3.46 4.17 3.08
CA THR A 135 -3.31 5.10 4.20
C THR A 135 -1.96 4.95 4.88
N ASN A 136 -1.53 3.71 5.12
CA ASN A 136 -0.23 3.43 5.72
C ASN A 136 0.94 3.79 4.80
N ALA A 137 0.77 3.71 3.48
CA ALA A 137 1.76 4.17 2.51
C ALA A 137 1.98 5.68 2.58
N LEU A 138 0.91 6.46 2.77
CA LEU A 138 1.03 7.91 3.00
C LEU A 138 1.80 8.21 4.29
N ARG A 139 1.47 7.53 5.41
CA ARG A 139 2.24 7.67 6.66
C ARG A 139 3.71 7.29 6.49
N ALA A 140 4.00 6.30 5.66
CA ALA A 140 5.37 5.87 5.41
C ALA A 140 6.20 6.94 4.70
N ILE A 141 5.68 7.59 3.66
CA ILE A 141 6.41 8.66 2.96
C ILE A 141 6.54 9.92 3.82
N GLU A 142 5.57 10.22 4.67
CA GLU A 142 5.66 11.31 5.65
C GLU A 142 6.80 11.10 6.65
N ALA A 143 7.01 9.85 7.09
CA ALA A 143 8.04 9.51 8.06
C ALA A 143 9.43 9.28 7.45
N HIS A 144 9.50 8.88 6.18
CA HIS A 144 10.72 8.51 5.48
C HIS A 144 10.85 9.22 4.12
N PRO A 145 10.71 10.57 4.06
CA PRO A 145 10.62 11.30 2.79
C PRO A 145 11.87 11.16 1.91
N ASP A 146 13.05 10.97 2.50
CA ASP A 146 14.31 10.81 1.77
C ASP A 146 14.51 9.39 1.20
N ARG A 147 13.74 8.42 1.68
CA ARG A 147 13.85 7.00 1.32
C ARG A 147 12.74 6.54 0.39
N ILE A 148 11.70 7.34 0.20
CA ILE A 148 10.53 6.99 -0.60
C ILE A 148 10.31 8.06 -1.67
N ALA A 149 10.51 7.69 -2.94
CA ALA A 149 10.39 8.59 -4.08
C ALA A 149 8.93 8.85 -4.47
N ALA A 150 8.05 7.87 -4.27
CA ALA A 150 6.65 7.98 -4.63
C ALA A 150 5.76 7.03 -3.84
N VAL A 151 4.50 7.44 -3.70
CA VAL A 151 3.42 6.61 -3.14
C VAL A 151 2.22 6.62 -4.07
N ALA A 152 1.64 5.44 -4.31
CA ALA A 152 0.31 5.30 -4.89
C ALA A 152 -0.65 4.71 -3.84
N SER A 153 -1.69 5.44 -3.51
CA SER A 153 -2.75 5.02 -2.59
C SER A 153 -4.03 4.73 -3.38
N PHE A 154 -4.46 3.49 -3.41
CA PHE A 154 -5.68 3.07 -4.11
C PHE A 154 -6.77 2.71 -3.11
N HIS A 155 -7.96 3.29 -3.31
CA HIS A 155 -9.12 3.20 -2.40
C HIS A 155 -8.71 3.27 -0.91
N GLY A 156 -7.74 4.16 -0.60
CA GLY A 156 -7.31 4.42 0.77
C GLY A 156 -8.45 5.04 1.58
N GLY A 157 -8.68 4.50 2.78
CA GLY A 157 -9.72 5.00 3.67
C GLY A 157 -9.11 5.73 4.87
N ARG A 158 -9.89 6.67 5.46
CA ARG A 158 -9.49 7.37 6.69
C ARG A 158 -8.18 8.17 6.58
N ILE A 159 -7.89 8.67 5.39
CA ILE A 159 -6.73 9.57 5.15
C ILE A 159 -6.96 10.94 5.81
N VAL A 160 -8.23 11.35 5.88
CA VAL A 160 -8.68 12.54 6.61
C VAL A 160 -9.61 12.11 7.73
N THR A 161 -9.27 12.44 8.96
CA THR A 161 -10.07 12.16 10.16
C THR A 161 -10.00 13.36 11.12
N GLU A 162 -10.82 13.35 12.16
CA GLU A 162 -10.78 14.34 13.24
C GLU A 162 -9.66 14.07 14.28
N ALA A 163 -8.94 12.96 14.14
CA ALA A 163 -7.86 12.62 15.07
C ALA A 163 -6.66 13.55 14.91
N PRO A 164 -5.94 13.88 15.99
CA PRO A 164 -4.78 14.77 15.93
C PRO A 164 -3.60 14.20 15.14
N ASP A 165 -3.60 12.91 14.89
CA ASP A 165 -2.62 12.17 14.08
C ASP A 165 -3.17 11.76 12.71
N SER A 166 -4.19 12.46 12.23
CA SER A 166 -4.77 12.18 10.90
C SER A 166 -3.70 12.29 9.80
N PRO A 167 -3.63 11.33 8.87
CA PRO A 167 -2.58 11.31 7.84
C PRO A 167 -2.42 12.62 7.07
N HIS A 168 -3.51 13.28 6.69
CA HIS A 168 -3.44 14.53 5.92
C HIS A 168 -2.70 15.69 6.64
N LEU A 169 -2.49 15.57 7.96
CA LEU A 169 -1.77 16.58 8.73
C LEU A 169 -0.24 16.47 8.61
N GLY A 170 0.28 15.34 8.13
CA GLY A 170 1.72 15.09 7.97
C GLY A 170 2.26 15.36 6.56
N VAL A 171 1.42 15.75 5.61
CA VAL A 171 1.80 15.85 4.18
C VAL A 171 2.88 16.91 3.90
N GLU A 172 3.11 17.84 4.78
CA GLU A 172 4.17 18.88 4.64
C GLU A 172 5.59 18.30 4.61
N SER A 173 5.79 17.07 5.16
CA SER A 173 7.09 16.39 5.13
C SER A 173 7.39 15.66 3.81
N ILE A 174 6.40 15.52 2.92
CA ILE A 174 6.54 14.76 1.68
C ILE A 174 7.41 15.53 0.67
N THR A 175 8.46 14.89 0.21
CA THR A 175 9.34 15.41 -0.85
C THR A 175 9.14 14.70 -2.19
N GLY A 176 8.58 13.48 -2.16
CA GLY A 176 8.28 12.66 -3.33
C GLY A 176 6.96 13.02 -4.01
N GLU A 177 6.50 12.15 -4.88
CA GLU A 177 5.23 12.30 -5.60
C GLU A 177 4.17 11.34 -5.06
N VAL A 178 2.92 11.79 -4.95
CA VAL A 178 1.82 10.95 -4.44
C VAL A 178 0.68 10.87 -5.46
N TYR A 179 0.17 9.67 -5.66
CA TYR A 179 -1.04 9.40 -6.45
C TYR A 179 -2.15 8.84 -5.56
N PHE A 180 -3.35 9.37 -5.73
CA PHE A 180 -4.56 8.86 -5.08
C PHE A 180 -5.58 8.42 -6.12
N GLY A 181 -5.96 7.14 -6.09
CA GLY A 181 -7.10 6.59 -6.84
C GLY A 181 -8.25 6.30 -5.88
N HIS A 182 -9.08 7.31 -5.61
CA HIS A 182 -10.19 7.20 -4.66
C HIS A 182 -11.32 6.36 -5.23
N ALA A 183 -11.96 5.55 -4.38
CA ALA A 183 -13.22 4.90 -4.72
C ALA A 183 -14.37 5.91 -4.75
N ASP A 184 -15.39 5.62 -5.53
CA ASP A 184 -16.60 6.44 -5.62
C ASP A 184 -17.58 6.11 -4.49
N ALA A 185 -18.26 7.11 -3.96
CA ALA A 185 -19.22 6.97 -2.86
C ALA A 185 -18.66 6.24 -1.61
N ASP A 186 -17.36 6.37 -1.35
CA ASP A 186 -16.66 5.73 -0.25
C ASP A 186 -16.92 6.48 1.08
N GLN A 187 -17.58 5.80 2.03
CA GLN A 187 -17.87 6.40 3.34
C GLN A 187 -16.61 6.59 4.20
N SER A 188 -15.51 5.93 3.87
CA SER A 188 -14.22 6.09 4.56
C SER A 188 -13.35 7.20 3.98
N MET A 189 -13.74 7.76 2.82
CA MET A 189 -13.06 8.87 2.16
C MET A 189 -14.05 9.64 1.29
N THR A 190 -14.87 10.49 1.94
CA THR A 190 -15.93 11.26 1.31
C THR A 190 -15.39 12.36 0.39
N PRO A 191 -16.21 12.94 -0.52
CA PRO A 191 -15.80 14.08 -1.35
C PRO A 191 -15.24 15.26 -0.54
N GLU A 192 -15.80 15.54 0.63
CA GLU A 192 -15.34 16.61 1.54
C GLU A 192 -13.97 16.28 2.14
N GLN A 193 -13.72 15.02 2.47
CA GLN A 193 -12.42 14.56 2.96
C GLN A 193 -11.38 14.59 1.84
N ILE A 194 -11.73 14.23 0.61
CA ILE A 194 -10.84 14.35 -0.55
C ILE A 194 -10.46 15.83 -0.76
N ALA A 195 -11.42 16.74 -0.75
CA ALA A 195 -11.15 18.16 -0.89
C ALA A 195 -10.24 18.72 0.25
N THR A 196 -10.41 18.21 1.47
CA THR A 196 -9.56 18.56 2.61
C THR A 196 -8.13 18.06 2.41
N LEU A 197 -7.94 16.84 1.93
CA LEU A 197 -6.64 16.27 1.59
C LEU A 197 -5.96 17.10 0.50
N GLU A 198 -6.64 17.37 -0.60
CA GLU A 198 -6.12 18.16 -1.72
C GLU A 198 -5.69 19.55 -1.29
N LYS A 199 -6.48 20.21 -0.46
CA LYS A 199 -6.13 21.51 0.11
C LYS A 199 -4.85 21.45 0.96
N ALA A 200 -4.67 20.39 1.75
CA ALA A 200 -3.46 20.20 2.55
C ALA A 200 -2.22 19.97 1.67
N LEU A 201 -2.36 19.14 0.63
CA LEU A 201 -1.30 18.87 -0.34
C LEU A 201 -0.90 20.12 -1.14
N ASP A 202 -1.89 20.92 -1.58
CA ASP A 202 -1.66 22.19 -2.27
C ASP A 202 -0.91 23.18 -1.37
N ALA A 203 -1.33 23.32 -0.13
CA ALA A 203 -0.69 24.23 0.85
C ALA A 203 0.75 23.81 1.15
N ALA A 204 1.05 22.52 1.15
CA ALA A 204 2.38 21.96 1.36
C ALA A 204 3.26 21.97 0.09
N GLY A 205 2.69 22.27 -1.08
CA GLY A 205 3.41 22.24 -2.36
C GLY A 205 3.82 20.84 -2.81
N VAL A 206 3.13 19.80 -2.35
CA VAL A 206 3.40 18.41 -2.73
C VAL A 206 3.02 18.16 -4.18
N ARG A 207 3.85 17.44 -4.91
CA ARG A 207 3.48 16.94 -6.24
C ARG A 207 2.53 15.77 -6.09
N TYR A 208 1.30 15.94 -6.55
CA TYR A 208 0.31 14.88 -6.44
C TYR A 208 -0.68 14.84 -7.62
N ARG A 209 -1.35 13.71 -7.74
CA ARG A 209 -2.55 13.53 -8.55
C ARG A 209 -3.60 12.84 -7.69
N SER A 210 -4.81 13.37 -7.67
CA SER A 210 -5.94 12.85 -6.91
C SER A 210 -7.12 12.67 -7.86
N GLU A 211 -7.62 11.45 -7.99
CA GLU A 211 -8.66 11.10 -8.94
C GLU A 211 -9.71 10.20 -8.28
N VAL A 212 -10.99 10.48 -8.51
CA VAL A 212 -12.09 9.59 -8.16
C VAL A 212 -12.35 8.64 -9.33
N TYR A 213 -12.41 7.35 -9.05
CA TYR A 213 -12.74 6.32 -10.03
C TYR A 213 -14.25 6.10 -10.00
N THR A 214 -14.95 6.87 -10.85
CA THR A 214 -16.42 6.92 -10.89
C THR A 214 -17.02 5.52 -11.05
N GLY A 215 -17.96 5.18 -10.17
CA GLY A 215 -18.65 3.88 -10.14
C GLY A 215 -17.86 2.75 -9.44
N ALA A 216 -16.59 2.94 -9.13
CA ALA A 216 -15.78 1.92 -8.48
C ALA A 216 -15.91 1.99 -6.95
N HIS A 217 -16.24 0.87 -6.32
CA HIS A 217 -16.39 0.78 -4.88
C HIS A 217 -15.06 0.57 -4.15
N HIS A 218 -15.05 0.84 -2.85
CA HIS A 218 -13.89 0.55 -1.99
C HIS A 218 -13.46 -0.91 -2.14
N GLY A 219 -12.19 -1.14 -2.47
CA GLY A 219 -11.66 -2.47 -2.76
C GLY A 219 -11.69 -2.89 -4.24
N TYR A 220 -11.95 -1.97 -5.17
CA TYR A 220 -12.13 -2.24 -6.60
C TYR A 220 -10.97 -3.00 -7.27
N THR A 221 -9.77 -3.00 -6.71
CA THR A 221 -8.60 -3.72 -7.26
C THR A 221 -8.55 -5.21 -6.90
N MET A 222 -9.39 -5.66 -5.97
CA MET A 222 -9.30 -6.99 -5.36
C MET A 222 -10.23 -7.99 -6.05
N SER A 223 -9.70 -8.72 -7.06
CA SER A 223 -10.46 -9.68 -7.87
C SER A 223 -11.01 -10.89 -7.10
N ASP A 224 -10.52 -11.10 -5.89
CA ASP A 224 -10.98 -12.13 -4.97
C ASP A 224 -12.06 -11.63 -4.00
N THR A 225 -12.62 -10.44 -4.24
CA THR A 225 -13.70 -9.85 -3.43
C THR A 225 -14.86 -9.39 -4.32
N PRO A 226 -16.07 -9.26 -3.75
CA PRO A 226 -17.24 -8.76 -4.50
C PRO A 226 -17.12 -7.29 -4.96
N ALA A 227 -16.19 -6.52 -4.43
CA ALA A 227 -15.98 -5.10 -4.79
C ALA A 227 -15.20 -4.91 -6.09
N TYR A 228 -14.67 -5.98 -6.68
CA TYR A 228 -13.83 -5.91 -7.87
C TYR A 228 -14.49 -5.20 -9.04
N ASP A 229 -13.77 -4.29 -9.66
CA ASP A 229 -14.12 -3.59 -10.90
C ASP A 229 -12.93 -3.66 -11.85
N GLU A 230 -13.12 -4.37 -12.97
CA GLU A 230 -12.06 -4.61 -13.95
C GLU A 230 -11.59 -3.30 -14.60
N GLN A 231 -12.52 -2.41 -14.98
CA GLN A 231 -12.19 -1.16 -15.64
C GLN A 231 -11.42 -0.23 -14.72
N ALA A 232 -11.85 -0.10 -13.47
CA ALA A 232 -11.15 0.67 -12.45
C ALA A 232 -9.77 0.05 -12.14
N THR A 233 -9.67 -1.28 -12.13
CA THR A 233 -8.40 -1.98 -11.91
C THR A 233 -7.41 -1.73 -13.05
N GLU A 234 -7.83 -1.76 -14.30
CA GLU A 234 -6.94 -1.45 -15.43
C GLU A 234 -6.51 0.04 -15.43
N ARG A 235 -7.41 0.95 -15.04
CA ARG A 235 -7.04 2.36 -14.82
C ARG A 235 -6.01 2.51 -13.70
N HIS A 236 -6.17 1.79 -12.61
CA HIS A 236 -5.21 1.73 -11.51
C HIS A 236 -3.81 1.27 -11.99
N TRP A 237 -3.75 0.19 -12.79
CA TRP A 237 -2.48 -0.29 -13.34
C TRP A 237 -1.80 0.75 -14.22
N ALA A 238 -2.55 1.41 -15.09
CA ALA A 238 -2.02 2.47 -15.93
C ALA A 238 -1.44 3.63 -15.10
N ALA A 239 -2.16 4.06 -14.06
CA ALA A 239 -1.73 5.14 -13.17
C ALA A 239 -0.49 4.76 -12.35
N LEU A 240 -0.45 3.53 -11.80
CA LEU A 240 0.68 3.04 -11.02
C LEU A 240 1.94 2.95 -11.89
N PHE A 241 1.85 2.35 -13.08
CA PHE A 241 3.02 2.21 -13.95
C PHE A 241 3.51 3.55 -14.50
N ASP A 242 2.62 4.50 -14.78
CA ASP A 242 3.00 5.87 -15.13
C ASP A 242 3.76 6.58 -13.98
N LEU A 243 3.27 6.46 -12.75
CA LEU A 243 3.96 6.99 -11.58
C LEU A 243 5.35 6.37 -11.41
N LEU A 244 5.44 5.05 -11.46
CA LEU A 244 6.71 4.33 -11.30
C LEU A 244 7.71 4.68 -12.41
N ALA A 245 7.28 4.78 -13.67
CA ALA A 245 8.13 5.14 -14.79
C ALA A 245 8.75 6.54 -14.64
N ARG A 246 8.02 7.48 -14.04
CA ARG A 246 8.48 8.86 -13.84
C ARG A 246 9.36 9.03 -12.60
N THR A 247 9.08 8.29 -11.53
CA THR A 247 9.71 8.51 -10.21
C THR A 247 10.75 7.46 -9.86
N LEU A 248 10.65 6.28 -10.43
CA LEU A 248 11.52 5.12 -10.18
C LEU A 248 11.81 4.34 -11.48
N PRO A 249 12.43 4.98 -12.50
CA PRO A 249 12.64 4.33 -13.80
C PRO A 249 13.48 3.06 -13.66
N VAL A 250 13.21 2.04 -14.50
CA VAL A 250 13.91 0.75 -14.51
C VAL A 250 15.31 0.87 -15.10
N SER A 251 15.50 1.76 -16.07
CA SER A 251 16.77 2.04 -16.78
C SER A 251 17.26 3.45 -16.54
#